data_8a4f524fd7025c965dfb86012ef28edf
#
_entry.id   8a4f524fd7025c965dfb86012ef28edf
#
_cell.length_a   1.000
_cell.length_b   1.000
_cell.length_c   1.000
_cell.angle_alpha   90.00
_cell.angle_beta   90.00
_cell.angle_gamma   90.00
#
_symmetry.space_group_name_H-M   'P 1'
#
loop_
_entity.id
_entity.type
_entity.pdbx_description
1 polymer ?
#
loop_
_entity_poly.entity_id
_entity_poly.type
_entity_poly.pdbx_seq_one_letter_code
_entity_poly.pdbx_strand_id
1 'polypeptide(L)'
;MKRHAAEGARIVENILRGVEDDNFVEIAKNVAHYHHEKWNGKGYPCGLSGIDIPMEARIMALADVFDALVSKRCYKDAFSYDQAFNIIEESLGEHFDAELGKVFMECRPELEQFYDKCKSEEQEKEQKNEV
;
A
#
# COMPACT_ATOMS: atom_id res chain seq x y z
N MET A 1 7.02 -4.76 -14.89
CA MET A 1 6.20 -4.49 -13.71
C MET A 1 5.39 -5.68 -13.22
N LYS A 2 4.72 -6.42 -14.12
CA LYS A 2 3.99 -7.63 -13.73
C LYS A 2 4.86 -8.70 -13.06
N ARG A 3 6.12 -8.82 -13.47
CA ARG A 3 7.10 -9.74 -12.88
C ARG A 3 7.44 -9.44 -11.43
N HIS A 4 7.43 -8.16 -11.05
CA HIS A 4 7.85 -7.75 -9.71
C HIS A 4 6.94 -8.28 -8.61
N ALA A 5 5.63 -8.33 -8.85
CA ALA A 5 4.69 -8.86 -7.86
C ALA A 5 4.90 -10.36 -7.63
N ALA A 6 5.05 -11.14 -8.69
CA ALA A 6 5.28 -12.58 -8.59
C ALA A 6 6.66 -12.89 -8.01
N GLU A 7 7.68 -12.14 -8.40
CA GLU A 7 9.03 -12.28 -7.86
C GLU A 7 9.08 -11.88 -6.38
N GLY A 8 8.36 -10.79 -6.02
CA GLY A 8 8.22 -10.35 -4.63
C GLY A 8 7.61 -11.43 -3.75
N ALA A 9 6.55 -12.09 -4.22
CA ALA A 9 5.92 -13.18 -3.50
C ALA A 9 6.90 -14.34 -3.28
N ARG A 10 7.70 -14.67 -4.28
CA ARG A 10 8.71 -15.73 -4.19
C ARG A 10 9.81 -15.39 -3.20
N ILE A 11 10.28 -14.14 -3.20
CA ILE A 11 11.29 -13.65 -2.25
C ILE A 11 10.74 -13.72 -0.82
N VAL A 12 9.52 -13.25 -0.60
CA VAL A 12 8.86 -13.33 0.71
C VAL A 12 8.75 -14.78 1.18
N GLU A 13 8.34 -15.70 0.29
CA GLU A 13 8.25 -17.12 0.61
C GLU A 13 9.60 -17.68 1.04
N ASN A 14 10.69 -17.31 0.35
CA ASN A 14 12.03 -17.76 0.70
C ASN A 14 12.51 -17.21 2.04
N ILE A 15 12.27 -15.92 2.30
CA ILE A 15 12.65 -15.26 3.56
C ILE A 15 11.90 -15.88 4.74
N LEU A 16 10.62 -16.22 4.54
CA LEU A 16 9.75 -16.72 5.61
C LEU A 16 9.73 -18.24 5.71
N ARG A 17 10.58 -18.94 4.96
CA ARG A 17 10.61 -20.40 4.91
C ARG A 17 10.80 -21.05 6.30
N GLY A 18 11.49 -20.38 7.21
CA GLY A 18 11.71 -20.87 8.56
C GLY A 18 10.68 -20.41 9.59
N VAL A 19 9.67 -19.65 9.16
CA VAL A 19 8.61 -19.14 10.05
C VAL A 19 7.52 -20.20 10.16
N GLU A 20 7.15 -20.55 11.39
CA GLU A 20 6.18 -21.62 11.67
C GLU A 20 4.72 -21.18 11.53
N ASP A 21 4.43 -19.88 11.47
CA ASP A 21 3.07 -19.36 11.33
C ASP A 21 2.66 -19.36 9.86
N ASP A 22 1.94 -20.38 9.44
CA ASP A 22 1.47 -20.55 8.06
C ASP A 22 0.51 -19.41 7.63
N ASN A 23 -0.30 -18.89 8.53
CA ASN A 23 -1.21 -17.78 8.24
C ASN A 23 -0.43 -16.51 7.92
N PHE A 24 0.60 -16.21 8.68
CA PHE A 24 1.44 -15.04 8.45
C PHE A 24 2.15 -15.13 7.09
N VAL A 25 2.72 -16.30 6.79
CA VAL A 25 3.41 -16.54 5.51
C VAL A 25 2.44 -16.35 4.35
N GLU A 26 1.24 -16.93 4.44
CA GLU A 26 0.23 -16.84 3.39
C GLU A 26 -0.22 -15.38 3.15
N ILE A 27 -0.45 -14.62 4.21
CA ILE A 27 -0.81 -13.20 4.12
C ILE A 27 0.32 -12.41 3.45
N ALA A 28 1.56 -12.62 3.86
CA ALA A 28 2.72 -11.93 3.30
C ALA A 28 2.90 -12.23 1.81
N LYS A 29 2.73 -13.49 1.40
CA LYS A 29 2.77 -13.90 -0.01
C LYS A 29 1.67 -13.23 -0.82
N ASN A 30 0.45 -13.22 -0.31
CA ASN A 30 -0.69 -12.63 -0.99
C ASN A 30 -0.52 -11.13 -1.17
N VAL A 31 -0.02 -10.43 -0.17
CA VAL A 31 0.27 -8.99 -0.27
C VAL A 31 1.31 -8.75 -1.37
N ALA A 32 2.42 -9.48 -1.35
CA ALA A 32 3.49 -9.31 -2.34
C ALA A 32 3.01 -9.61 -3.76
N HIS A 33 2.18 -10.63 -3.93
CA HIS A 33 1.75 -11.10 -5.25
C HIS A 33 0.61 -10.23 -5.84
N TYR A 34 -0.35 -9.80 -5.01
CA TYR A 34 -1.63 -9.28 -5.49
C TYR A 34 -1.90 -7.81 -5.18
N HIS A 35 -1.00 -7.08 -4.53
CA HIS A 35 -1.29 -5.69 -4.15
C HIS A 35 -1.39 -4.72 -5.34
N HIS A 36 -0.94 -5.10 -6.53
CA HIS A 36 -1.12 -4.34 -7.76
C HIS A 36 -2.36 -4.74 -8.57
N GLU A 37 -3.13 -5.70 -8.08
CA GLU A 37 -4.44 -6.00 -8.66
C GLU A 37 -5.40 -4.84 -8.38
N LYS A 38 -6.33 -4.58 -9.29
CA LYS A 38 -7.32 -3.52 -9.16
C LYS A 38 -8.72 -4.11 -9.07
N TRP A 39 -9.56 -3.49 -8.27
CA TRP A 39 -10.94 -3.94 -8.07
C TRP A 39 -11.68 -4.19 -9.38
N ASN A 40 -11.43 -3.38 -10.41
CA ASN A 40 -12.08 -3.50 -11.74
C ASN A 40 -11.46 -4.56 -12.66
N GLY A 41 -10.48 -5.31 -12.20
CA GLY A 41 -9.81 -6.36 -12.99
C GLY A 41 -8.72 -5.87 -13.95
N LYS A 42 -8.42 -4.58 -13.97
CA LYS A 42 -7.42 -4.00 -14.89
C LYS A 42 -6.00 -3.96 -14.32
N GLY A 43 -5.79 -4.54 -13.14
CA GLY A 43 -4.48 -4.62 -12.51
C GLY A 43 -3.64 -5.79 -13.00
N TYR A 44 -2.58 -6.10 -12.26
CA TYR A 44 -1.64 -7.17 -12.57
C TYR A 44 -1.14 -7.83 -11.29
N PRO A 45 -0.56 -9.05 -11.31
CA PRO A 45 -0.16 -9.82 -12.49
C PRO A 45 -1.25 -10.68 -13.11
N CYS A 46 -2.34 -10.97 -12.40
CA CYS A 46 -3.35 -11.95 -12.81
C CYS A 46 -4.61 -11.34 -13.40
N GLY A 47 -4.86 -10.04 -13.18
CA GLY A 47 -6.09 -9.40 -13.60
C GLY A 47 -7.32 -9.81 -12.78
N LEU A 48 -7.11 -10.14 -11.50
CA LEU A 48 -8.21 -10.49 -10.60
C LEU A 48 -9.10 -9.28 -10.33
N SER A 49 -10.39 -9.52 -10.09
CA SER A 49 -11.34 -8.45 -9.80
C SER A 49 -12.15 -8.74 -8.53
N GLY A 50 -12.60 -7.68 -7.88
CA GLY A 50 -13.51 -7.76 -6.75
C GLY A 50 -12.96 -8.64 -5.61
N ILE A 51 -13.82 -9.48 -5.09
CA ILE A 51 -13.49 -10.35 -3.96
C ILE A 51 -12.50 -11.47 -4.32
N ASP A 52 -12.21 -11.67 -5.59
CA ASP A 52 -11.17 -12.62 -6.00
C ASP A 52 -9.77 -12.15 -5.60
N ILE A 53 -9.61 -10.84 -5.37
CA ILE A 53 -8.37 -10.29 -4.82
C ILE A 53 -8.36 -10.56 -3.32
N PRO A 54 -7.30 -11.17 -2.75
CA PRO A 54 -7.22 -11.38 -1.30
C PRO A 54 -7.41 -10.07 -0.53
N MET A 55 -8.13 -10.11 0.58
CA MET A 55 -8.46 -8.91 1.37
C MET A 55 -7.19 -8.15 1.80
N GLU A 56 -6.17 -8.87 2.24
CA GLU A 56 -4.88 -8.29 2.65
C GLU A 56 -4.22 -7.51 1.51
N ALA A 57 -4.36 -7.99 0.28
CA ALA A 57 -3.83 -7.29 -0.90
C ALA A 57 -4.66 -6.05 -1.23
N ARG A 58 -5.99 -6.10 -1.05
CA ARG A 58 -6.87 -4.95 -1.24
C ARG A 58 -6.56 -3.83 -0.25
N ILE A 59 -6.29 -4.18 1.00
CA ILE A 59 -5.89 -3.22 2.05
C ILE A 59 -4.54 -2.61 1.70
N MET A 60 -3.57 -3.44 1.32
CA MET A 60 -2.22 -2.98 0.98
C MET A 60 -2.22 -2.06 -0.25
N ALA A 61 -3.09 -2.30 -1.21
CA ALA A 61 -3.21 -1.44 -2.39
C ALA A 61 -3.57 0.00 -2.00
N LEU A 62 -4.51 0.17 -1.07
CA LEU A 62 -4.88 1.49 -0.53
C LEU A 62 -3.71 2.15 0.18
N ALA A 63 -3.06 1.42 1.08
CA ALA A 63 -1.94 1.92 1.86
C ALA A 63 -0.76 2.32 0.98
N ASP A 64 -0.45 1.49 -0.01
CA ASP A 64 0.68 1.71 -0.92
C ASP A 64 0.47 2.96 -1.78
N VAL A 65 -0.73 3.15 -2.34
CA VAL A 65 -1.03 4.34 -3.13
C VAL A 65 -1.02 5.59 -2.26
N PHE A 66 -1.62 5.53 -1.06
CA PHE A 66 -1.62 6.67 -0.14
C PHE A 66 -0.19 7.07 0.23
N ASP A 67 0.64 6.10 0.59
CA ASP A 67 2.05 6.34 0.92
C ASP A 67 2.79 7.02 -0.24
N ALA A 68 2.58 6.53 -1.46
CA ALA A 68 3.20 7.11 -2.65
C ALA A 68 2.74 8.56 -2.90
N LEU A 69 1.48 8.89 -2.57
CA LEU A 69 0.93 10.23 -2.78
C LEU A 69 1.46 11.24 -1.76
N VAL A 70 1.56 10.86 -0.48
CA VAL A 70 1.93 11.78 0.59
C VAL A 70 3.42 11.81 0.92
N SER A 71 4.21 10.93 0.31
CA SER A 71 5.65 10.88 0.54
C SER A 71 6.40 11.59 -0.58
N LYS A 72 7.39 12.40 -0.20
CA LYS A 72 8.25 13.09 -1.16
C LYS A 72 9.20 12.09 -1.83
N ARG A 73 9.29 12.15 -3.15
CA ARG A 73 10.19 11.32 -3.94
C ARG A 73 11.16 12.21 -4.72
N CYS A 74 12.26 11.63 -5.21
CA CYS A 74 13.33 12.35 -5.93
C CYS A 74 12.82 13.18 -7.12
N TYR A 75 11.75 12.75 -7.75
CA TYR A 75 11.23 13.32 -8.99
C TYR A 75 9.87 14.00 -8.81
N LYS A 76 9.35 14.09 -7.58
CA LYS A 76 7.97 14.53 -7.34
C LYS A 76 7.81 15.03 -5.91
N ASP A 77 7.13 16.17 -5.75
CA ASP A 77 6.71 16.66 -4.45
C ASP A 77 5.51 15.86 -3.93
N ALA A 78 5.39 15.79 -2.61
CA ALA A 78 4.25 15.12 -1.98
C ALA A 78 2.96 15.91 -2.19
N PHE A 79 1.84 15.18 -2.39
CA PHE A 79 0.51 15.78 -2.34
C PHE A 79 0.14 16.10 -0.89
N SER A 80 -0.75 17.09 -0.70
CA SER A 80 -1.36 17.31 0.62
C SER A 80 -2.25 16.13 1.00
N TYR A 81 -2.57 16.01 2.29
CA TYR A 81 -3.49 14.96 2.73
C TYR A 81 -4.86 15.11 2.07
N ASP A 82 -5.38 16.33 1.96
CA ASP A 82 -6.66 16.57 1.29
C ASP A 82 -6.65 16.08 -0.16
N GLN A 83 -5.60 16.40 -0.91
CA GLN A 83 -5.46 15.95 -2.30
C GLN A 83 -5.35 14.43 -2.38
N ALA A 84 -4.56 13.81 -1.51
CA ALA A 84 -4.37 12.36 -1.51
C ALA A 84 -5.68 11.62 -1.20
N PHE A 85 -6.43 12.06 -0.19
CA PHE A 85 -7.72 11.45 0.14
C PHE A 85 -8.75 11.66 -0.97
N ASN A 86 -8.76 12.82 -1.62
CA ASN A 86 -9.65 13.06 -2.77
C ASN A 86 -9.33 12.13 -3.95
N ILE A 87 -8.07 11.92 -4.26
CA ILE A 87 -7.63 11.01 -5.32
C ILE A 87 -8.10 9.59 -5.03
N ILE A 88 -7.94 9.12 -3.81
CA ILE A 88 -8.37 7.79 -3.40
C ILE A 88 -9.89 7.67 -3.47
N GLU A 89 -10.62 8.67 -2.96
CA GLU A 89 -12.08 8.67 -2.98
C GLU A 89 -12.63 8.57 -4.40
N GLU A 90 -12.06 9.29 -5.35
CA GLU A 90 -12.46 9.25 -6.76
C GLU A 90 -12.22 7.89 -7.41
N SER A 91 -11.30 7.10 -6.86
CA SER A 91 -10.93 5.78 -7.38
C SER A 91 -11.67 4.63 -6.70
N LEU A 92 -12.55 4.90 -5.71
CA LEU A 92 -13.31 3.85 -5.04
C LEU A 92 -14.29 3.20 -6.01
N GLY A 93 -14.34 1.85 -5.96
CA GLY A 93 -15.19 1.07 -6.85
C GLY A 93 -14.52 0.71 -8.18
N GLU A 94 -13.45 1.39 -8.58
CA GLU A 94 -12.70 1.07 -9.79
C GLU A 94 -11.32 0.48 -9.45
N HIS A 95 -10.44 1.27 -8.86
CA HIS A 95 -9.11 0.81 -8.44
C HIS A 95 -9.18 0.10 -7.10
N PHE A 96 -9.97 0.61 -6.18
CA PHE A 96 -10.05 0.14 -4.80
C PHE A 96 -11.44 -0.37 -4.46
N ASP A 97 -11.49 -1.31 -3.50
CA ASP A 97 -12.73 -1.77 -2.87
C ASP A 97 -13.40 -0.57 -2.17
N ALA A 98 -14.64 -0.25 -2.55
CA ALA A 98 -15.35 0.90 -2.01
C ALA A 98 -15.63 0.76 -0.50
N GLU A 99 -15.92 -0.44 -0.01
CA GLU A 99 -16.17 -0.67 1.41
C GLU A 99 -14.92 -0.48 2.27
N LEU A 100 -13.79 -1.04 1.83
CA LEU A 100 -12.51 -0.84 2.49
C LEU A 100 -12.06 0.62 2.39
N GLY A 101 -12.36 1.26 1.27
CA GLY A 101 -12.07 2.68 1.07
C GLY A 101 -12.80 3.57 2.07
N LYS A 102 -14.05 3.26 2.39
CA LYS A 102 -14.81 4.00 3.42
C LYS A 102 -14.14 3.88 4.79
N VAL A 103 -13.72 2.69 5.18
CA VAL A 103 -13.00 2.47 6.43
C VAL A 103 -11.67 3.23 6.42
N PHE A 104 -10.97 3.22 5.30
CA PHE A 104 -9.72 3.95 5.14
C PHE A 104 -9.94 5.47 5.34
N MET A 105 -11.00 6.03 4.76
CA MET A 105 -11.34 7.44 4.93
C MET A 105 -11.69 7.78 6.39
N GLU A 106 -12.31 6.87 7.12
CA GLU A 106 -12.62 7.03 8.55
C GLU A 106 -11.34 7.02 9.41
N CYS A 107 -10.27 6.38 8.95
CA CYS A 107 -8.98 6.35 9.65
C CYS A 107 -8.11 7.58 9.37
N ARG A 108 -8.63 8.57 8.66
CA ARG A 108 -7.88 9.77 8.28
C ARG A 108 -7.12 10.44 9.43
N PRO A 109 -7.73 10.71 10.61
CA PRO A 109 -6.99 11.36 11.70
C PRO A 109 -5.77 10.57 12.16
N GLU A 110 -5.89 9.26 12.28
CA GLU A 110 -4.79 8.37 12.68
C GLU A 110 -3.70 8.32 11.62
N LEU A 111 -4.08 8.30 10.34
CA LEU A 111 -3.13 8.29 9.23
C LEU A 111 -2.33 9.59 9.16
N GLU A 112 -2.99 10.73 9.33
CA GLU A 112 -2.33 12.04 9.34
C GLU A 112 -1.34 12.14 10.50
N GLN A 113 -1.72 11.68 11.69
CA GLN A 113 -0.83 11.66 12.86
C GLN A 113 0.40 10.78 12.61
N PHE A 114 0.20 9.61 12.04
CA PHE A 114 1.29 8.68 11.73
C PHE A 114 2.29 9.30 10.75
N TYR A 115 1.80 9.89 9.66
CA TYR A 115 2.68 10.49 8.65
C TYR A 115 3.36 11.75 9.15
N ASP A 116 2.68 12.57 9.95
CA ASP A 116 3.29 13.75 10.57
C ASP A 116 4.44 13.35 11.47
N LYS A 117 4.27 12.27 12.25
CA LYS A 117 5.33 11.72 13.10
C LYS A 117 6.51 11.21 12.28
N CYS A 118 6.25 10.48 11.19
CA CYS A 118 7.29 9.98 10.30
C CYS A 118 8.09 11.12 9.66
N LYS A 119 7.42 12.18 9.22
CA LYS A 119 8.08 13.37 8.65
C LYS A 119 8.97 14.07 9.67
N SER A 120 8.54 14.18 10.92
CA SER A 120 9.34 14.75 11.99
C SER A 120 10.60 13.93 12.25
N GLU A 121 10.49 12.61 12.28
CA GLU A 121 11.61 11.70 12.48
C GLU A 121 12.61 11.78 11.33
N GLU A 122 12.14 11.90 10.09
CA GLU A 122 13.00 12.07 8.91
C GLU A 122 13.77 13.38 8.97
N GLN A 123 13.12 14.48 9.37
CA GLN A 123 13.78 15.78 9.52
C GLN A 123 14.87 15.75 10.59
N GLU A 124 14.62 15.05 11.71
CA GLU A 124 15.63 14.86 12.76
C GLU A 124 16.84 14.09 12.24
N LYS A 125 16.62 13.04 11.44
CA LYS A 125 17.70 12.25 10.84
C LYS A 125 18.52 13.08 9.85
N GLU A 126 17.88 13.89 9.03
CA GLU A 126 18.56 14.76 8.09
C GLU A 126 19.44 15.79 8.80
N GLN A 127 18.95 16.39 9.90
CA GLN A 127 19.71 17.32 10.71
C GLN A 127 20.93 16.65 11.35
N LYS A 128 20.80 15.41 11.82
CA LYS A 128 21.92 14.66 12.40
C LYS A 128 22.98 14.30 11.35
N ASN A 129 22.59 14.10 10.10
CA ASN A 129 23.51 13.74 9.02
C ASN A 129 24.25 14.96 8.44
N GLU A 130 23.79 16.17 8.69
CA GLU A 130 24.41 17.41 8.25
C GLU A 130 25.55 17.87 9.17
N VAL A 131 25.76 17.22 10.28
CA VAL A 131 26.85 17.50 11.22
C VAL A 131 28.06 16.56 10.94
#